data_5489cfa8607855a9a79cd358535f71fc
#
_entry.id   5489cfa8607855a9a79cd358535f71fc
#
_cell.length_a   1.000
_cell.length_b   1.000
_cell.length_c   1.000
_cell.angle_alpha   90.00
_cell.angle_beta   90.00
_cell.angle_gamma   90.00
#
_symmetry.space_group_name_H-M   'P 1'
#
loop_
_entity.id
_entity.type
_entity.pdbx_description
1 polymer ?
#
loop_
_entity_poly.entity_id
_entity_poly.type
_entity_poly.pdbx_seq_one_letter_code
_entity_poly.pdbx_strand_id
1 'polypeptide(L)'
;WAFNELFPGGYTPQFTGEINDVSLVMGTKGEIKGGFLDEAFYDISGSVGRNKSTYTLVDTVHPSMGALNADQPNNAFEAGSYIQLEKAFNFDLVKSVEVGLDDPMNVATGLEWREESFEIISGEQASWAQGPLASQGFTVGSHGFAGFSPESQGINSRRSIAAYVDVEAYITDDFLVGAALRYEDFSSFGNTTNYKLTAQYQVTDELSFRASHSTGFRAPTVGQANVVNTQTSLVNGELIQSATYPPTHPVSAQLGGVELEPEESTSFAVGAVYQSGDFFMTVDIYNIEVTDRVAQT
;
A
#
# COMPACT_ATOMS: atom_id res chain seq x y z
N TRP A 1 -7.49 -14.86 -41.76
CA TRP A 1 -7.21 -14.63 -40.33
C TRP A 1 -6.84 -15.96 -39.72
N ALA A 2 -5.67 -16.04 -39.10
CA ALA A 2 -5.11 -17.27 -38.54
C ALA A 2 -5.96 -17.91 -37.43
N PHE A 3 -6.91 -17.15 -36.85
CA PHE A 3 -7.75 -17.62 -35.71
C PHE A 3 -9.21 -17.80 -36.05
N ASN A 4 -9.59 -17.67 -37.33
CA ASN A 4 -10.98 -17.76 -37.73
C ASN A 4 -11.58 -19.17 -37.56
N GLU A 5 -10.75 -20.22 -37.51
CA GLU A 5 -11.12 -21.58 -37.22
C GLU A 5 -11.44 -21.80 -35.73
N LEU A 6 -10.69 -21.12 -34.84
CA LEU A 6 -10.91 -21.18 -33.40
C LEU A 6 -12.07 -20.26 -32.96
N PHE A 7 -12.15 -19.09 -33.58
CA PHE A 7 -13.12 -18.04 -33.25
C PHE A 7 -13.77 -17.46 -34.51
N PRO A 8 -14.69 -18.18 -35.13
CA PRO A 8 -15.34 -17.75 -36.39
C PRO A 8 -16.08 -16.41 -36.30
N GLY A 9 -16.55 -16.06 -35.12
CA GLY A 9 -17.23 -14.79 -34.81
C GLY A 9 -16.38 -13.72 -34.17
N GLY A 10 -15.05 -13.95 -34.06
CA GLY A 10 -14.17 -13.13 -33.23
C GLY A 10 -14.14 -13.60 -31.78
N TYR A 11 -13.32 -12.95 -30.95
CA TYR A 11 -13.17 -13.27 -29.53
C TYR A 11 -12.94 -12.03 -28.69
N THR A 12 -13.32 -12.13 -27.44
CA THR A 12 -13.03 -11.11 -26.42
C THR A 12 -12.23 -11.76 -25.30
N PRO A 13 -10.96 -11.40 -25.14
CA PRO A 13 -10.15 -11.89 -24.04
C PRO A 13 -10.82 -11.61 -22.69
N GLN A 14 -10.89 -12.61 -21.83
CA GLN A 14 -11.38 -12.49 -20.47
C GLN A 14 -10.19 -12.55 -19.52
N PHE A 15 -9.98 -11.47 -18.78
CA PHE A 15 -8.95 -11.40 -17.75
C PHE A 15 -9.58 -11.73 -16.40
N THR A 16 -9.07 -12.76 -15.75
CA THR A 16 -9.55 -13.22 -14.45
C THR A 16 -8.44 -13.13 -13.41
N GLY A 17 -8.82 -12.88 -12.16
CA GLY A 17 -7.92 -12.85 -11.02
C GLY A 17 -8.46 -13.69 -9.88
N GLU A 18 -7.61 -14.57 -9.36
CA GLU A 18 -7.85 -15.26 -8.10
C GLU A 18 -7.04 -14.60 -6.99
N ILE A 19 -7.71 -14.17 -5.92
CA ILE A 19 -7.08 -13.52 -4.77
C ILE A 19 -7.17 -14.46 -3.58
N ASN A 20 -6.03 -14.72 -2.95
CA ASN A 20 -5.94 -15.52 -1.75
C ASN A 20 -5.24 -14.73 -0.64
N ASP A 21 -5.97 -14.49 0.47
CA ASP A 21 -5.51 -13.78 1.64
C ASP A 21 -5.39 -14.73 2.82
N VAL A 22 -4.23 -14.69 3.48
CA VAL A 22 -3.98 -15.43 4.72
C VAL A 22 -3.30 -14.49 5.71
N SER A 23 -3.81 -14.45 6.94
CA SER A 23 -3.19 -13.68 8.01
C SER A 23 -3.23 -14.42 9.35
N LEU A 24 -2.23 -14.13 10.17
CA LEU A 24 -2.14 -14.57 11.55
C LEU A 24 -1.71 -13.39 12.41
N VAL A 25 -2.39 -13.18 13.52
CA VAL A 25 -2.04 -12.19 14.54
C VAL A 25 -1.99 -12.91 15.88
N MET A 26 -0.92 -12.67 16.63
CA MET A 26 -0.74 -13.20 17.99
C MET A 26 -0.22 -12.09 18.90
N GLY A 27 -0.69 -12.03 20.12
CA GLY A 27 -0.26 -11.01 21.07
C GLY A 27 -0.67 -11.30 22.50
N THR A 28 -0.18 -10.48 23.39
CA THR A 28 -0.55 -10.44 24.80
C THR A 28 -0.66 -9.00 25.27
N LYS A 29 -1.64 -8.73 26.09
CA LYS A 29 -1.85 -7.42 26.70
C LYS A 29 -2.22 -7.56 28.17
N GLY A 30 -1.94 -6.55 28.93
CA GLY A 30 -2.25 -6.56 30.37
C GLY A 30 -1.74 -5.33 31.08
N GLU A 31 -1.94 -5.32 32.38
CA GLU A 31 -1.51 -4.28 33.29
C GLU A 31 -0.24 -4.72 34.02
N ILE A 32 0.75 -3.82 34.10
CA ILE A 32 1.99 -4.03 34.85
C ILE A 32 1.72 -3.72 36.33
N LYS A 33 2.16 -4.62 37.20
CA LYS A 33 1.96 -4.45 38.67
C LYS A 33 3.31 -4.26 39.35
N GLY A 34 3.44 -3.13 40.00
CA GLY A 34 4.61 -2.77 40.82
C GLY A 34 5.73 -2.09 40.02
N GLY A 35 6.58 -1.36 40.74
CA GLY A 35 7.71 -0.61 40.17
C GLY A 35 7.31 0.72 39.54
N PHE A 36 8.21 1.27 38.72
CA PHE A 36 8.03 2.56 38.04
C PHE A 36 6.86 2.54 37.02
N LEU A 37 6.59 1.37 36.43
CA LEU A 37 5.52 1.17 35.44
C LEU A 37 4.24 0.59 36.08
N ASP A 38 4.07 0.67 37.40
CA ASP A 38 2.84 0.24 38.04
C ASP A 38 1.61 0.90 37.39
N GLU A 39 0.54 0.11 37.20
CA GLU A 39 -0.70 0.53 36.51
C GLU A 39 -0.53 0.87 35.03
N ALA A 40 0.66 0.72 34.44
CA ALA A 40 0.79 0.86 33.01
C ALA A 40 0.17 -0.32 32.26
N PHE A 41 -0.55 -0.04 31.19
CA PHE A 41 -1.10 -1.03 30.31
C PHE A 41 -0.15 -1.29 29.13
N TYR A 42 0.15 -2.56 28.84
CA TYR A 42 0.97 -2.96 27.71
C TYR A 42 0.20 -3.78 26.68
N ASP A 43 0.56 -3.66 25.42
CA ASP A 43 0.17 -4.55 24.32
C ASP A 43 1.42 -4.95 23.53
N ILE A 44 1.63 -6.25 23.36
CA ILE A 44 2.72 -6.82 22.56
C ILE A 44 2.08 -7.72 21.53
N SER A 45 2.29 -7.44 20.26
CA SER A 45 1.70 -8.22 19.20
C SER A 45 2.65 -8.46 18.03
N GLY A 46 2.45 -9.56 17.35
CA GLY A 46 3.11 -9.87 16.09
C GLY A 46 2.09 -10.33 15.06
N SER A 47 2.27 -9.93 13.82
CA SER A 47 1.40 -10.31 12.72
C SER A 47 2.19 -10.74 11.49
N VAL A 48 1.58 -11.62 10.70
CA VAL A 48 2.01 -11.94 9.34
C VAL A 48 0.78 -12.00 8.45
N GLY A 49 0.84 -11.29 7.33
CA GLY A 49 -0.21 -11.26 6.32
C GLY A 49 0.37 -11.54 4.93
N ARG A 50 -0.30 -12.40 4.16
CA ARG A 50 0.08 -12.72 2.80
C ARG A 50 -1.12 -12.61 1.88
N ASN A 51 -0.98 -11.77 0.84
CA ASN A 51 -1.90 -11.68 -0.29
C ASN A 51 -1.22 -12.28 -1.52
N LYS A 52 -1.90 -13.18 -2.22
CA LYS A 52 -1.48 -13.68 -3.53
C LYS A 52 -2.59 -13.41 -4.55
N SER A 53 -2.26 -12.69 -5.62
CA SER A 53 -3.13 -12.45 -6.76
C SER A 53 -2.58 -13.20 -7.98
N THR A 54 -3.30 -14.21 -8.47
CA THR A 54 -2.94 -14.98 -9.66
C THR A 54 -3.82 -14.55 -10.82
N TYR A 55 -3.22 -14.26 -11.96
CA TYR A 55 -3.89 -13.77 -13.15
C TYR A 55 -3.95 -14.82 -14.25
N THR A 56 -5.12 -14.99 -14.84
CA THR A 56 -5.37 -15.92 -15.94
C THR A 56 -6.16 -15.23 -17.02
N LEU A 57 -5.79 -15.48 -18.28
CA LEU A 57 -6.59 -15.09 -19.44
C LEU A 57 -7.24 -16.32 -20.01
N VAL A 58 -8.53 -16.19 -20.38
CA VAL A 58 -9.29 -17.21 -21.07
C VAL A 58 -9.96 -16.59 -22.31
N ASP A 59 -10.43 -17.45 -23.22
CA ASP A 59 -11.05 -17.06 -24.49
C ASP A 59 -10.18 -16.10 -25.31
N THR A 60 -8.90 -16.39 -25.38
CA THR A 60 -7.89 -15.58 -26.07
C THR A 60 -6.93 -16.45 -26.86
N VAL A 61 -5.95 -15.83 -27.50
CA VAL A 61 -4.88 -16.50 -28.27
C VAL A 61 -3.55 -15.83 -27.98
N HIS A 62 -2.47 -16.53 -28.33
CA HIS A 62 -1.16 -15.92 -28.45
C HIS A 62 -0.86 -15.65 -29.93
N PRO A 63 -1.03 -14.41 -30.45
CA PRO A 63 -1.01 -14.14 -31.88
C PRO A 63 0.30 -14.54 -32.57
N SER A 64 1.44 -14.27 -31.95
CA SER A 64 2.73 -14.58 -32.58
C SER A 64 3.11 -16.08 -32.57
N MET A 65 2.42 -16.90 -31.79
CA MET A 65 2.57 -18.36 -31.83
C MET A 65 1.86 -18.96 -33.06
N GLY A 66 0.90 -18.26 -33.64
CA GLY A 66 0.13 -18.72 -34.79
C GLY A 66 -1.02 -19.64 -34.42
N ALA A 67 -1.65 -20.21 -35.45
CA ALA A 67 -2.66 -21.24 -35.28
C ALA A 67 -1.99 -22.49 -34.68
N LEU A 68 -2.23 -22.71 -33.41
CA LEU A 68 -1.83 -23.95 -32.76
C LEU A 68 -2.65 -25.10 -33.34
N ASN A 69 -2.04 -26.28 -33.38
CA ASN A 69 -2.68 -27.49 -33.87
C ASN A 69 -4.06 -27.65 -33.23
N ALA A 70 -5.03 -28.15 -34.01
CA ALA A 70 -6.39 -28.41 -33.55
C ALA A 70 -6.49 -29.27 -32.28
N ASP A 71 -5.40 -29.99 -31.93
CA ASP A 71 -5.27 -30.86 -30.78
C ASP A 71 -4.86 -30.12 -29.48
N GLN A 72 -4.47 -28.84 -29.55
CA GLN A 72 -4.13 -27.99 -28.41
C GLN A 72 -4.61 -26.57 -28.65
N PRO A 73 -5.90 -26.28 -28.45
CA PRO A 73 -6.36 -24.90 -28.47
C PRO A 73 -5.77 -24.15 -27.29
N ASN A 74 -4.72 -23.37 -27.52
CA ASN A 74 -4.10 -22.52 -26.53
C ASN A 74 -4.94 -21.24 -26.40
N ASN A 75 -6.05 -21.36 -25.69
CA ASN A 75 -7.05 -20.30 -25.50
C ASN A 75 -7.16 -19.83 -24.04
N ALA A 76 -6.33 -20.37 -23.16
CA ALA A 76 -6.22 -19.97 -21.76
C ALA A 76 -4.73 -19.92 -21.35
N PHE A 77 -4.37 -18.91 -20.58
CA PHE A 77 -2.97 -18.65 -20.20
C PHE A 77 -2.89 -18.23 -18.75
N GLU A 78 -1.99 -18.84 -17.97
CA GLU A 78 -1.59 -18.33 -16.67
C GLU A 78 -0.59 -17.19 -16.88
N ALA A 79 -1.03 -15.96 -16.60
CA ALA A 79 -0.24 -14.75 -16.84
C ALA A 79 0.77 -14.43 -15.75
N GLY A 80 0.70 -15.13 -14.61
CA GLY A 80 1.59 -14.96 -13.47
C GLY A 80 0.89 -14.46 -12.21
N SER A 81 1.67 -14.16 -11.20
CA SER A 81 1.13 -13.78 -9.89
C SER A 81 1.91 -12.64 -9.26
N TYR A 82 1.22 -11.82 -8.46
CA TYR A 82 1.81 -10.95 -7.46
C TYR A 82 1.61 -11.54 -6.07
N ILE A 83 2.64 -11.46 -5.24
CA ILE A 83 2.56 -11.82 -3.83
C ILE A 83 3.04 -10.63 -3.01
N GLN A 84 2.22 -10.22 -2.05
CA GLN A 84 2.59 -9.29 -0.99
C GLN A 84 2.67 -10.06 0.32
N LEU A 85 3.74 -9.86 1.08
CA LEU A 85 3.91 -10.41 2.41
C LEU A 85 4.30 -9.27 3.34
N GLU A 86 3.57 -9.14 4.44
CA GLU A 86 3.88 -8.21 5.51
C GLU A 86 4.08 -8.99 6.81
N LYS A 87 5.09 -8.60 7.58
CA LYS A 87 5.33 -9.03 8.95
C LYS A 87 5.47 -7.78 9.80
N ALA A 88 4.80 -7.75 10.93
CA ALA A 88 4.93 -6.66 11.88
C ALA A 88 5.08 -7.18 13.31
N PHE A 89 5.78 -6.40 14.12
CA PHE A 89 5.86 -6.55 15.56
C PHE A 89 5.61 -5.19 16.20
N ASN A 90 4.71 -5.14 17.17
CA ASN A 90 4.33 -3.93 17.89
C ASN A 90 4.51 -4.13 19.38
N PHE A 91 4.96 -3.08 20.03
CA PHE A 91 4.97 -2.94 21.48
C PHE A 91 4.40 -1.58 21.84
N ASP A 92 3.31 -1.56 22.58
CA ASP A 92 2.63 -0.35 23.02
C ASP A 92 2.54 -0.32 24.54
N LEU A 93 2.71 0.87 25.11
CA LEU A 93 2.62 1.12 26.53
C LEU A 93 1.81 2.39 26.77
N VAL A 94 0.81 2.30 27.65
CA VAL A 94 -0.04 3.44 28.04
C VAL A 94 -0.01 3.58 29.54
N LYS A 95 0.21 4.78 30.04
CA LYS A 95 0.20 5.08 31.47
C LYS A 95 -0.38 6.46 31.73
N SER A 96 -1.21 6.56 32.75
CA SER A 96 -1.61 7.84 33.33
C SER A 96 -0.53 8.32 34.31
N VAL A 97 -0.13 9.56 34.20
CA VAL A 97 0.99 10.17 34.97
C VAL A 97 0.50 11.44 35.66
N GLU A 98 0.72 11.50 36.97
CA GLU A 98 0.44 12.70 37.75
C GLU A 98 1.48 13.80 37.43
N VAL A 99 1.04 14.88 36.84
CA VAL A 99 1.89 16.01 36.45
C VAL A 99 1.53 17.33 37.15
N GLY A 100 0.64 17.26 38.15
CA GLY A 100 0.18 18.42 38.93
C GLY A 100 -1.00 19.16 38.30
N LEU A 101 -1.69 18.53 37.34
CA LEU A 101 -3.01 18.92 36.85
C LEU A 101 -4.09 18.27 37.70
N ASP A 102 -5.34 18.71 37.57
CA ASP A 102 -6.47 18.14 38.33
C ASP A 102 -6.72 16.68 37.93
N ASP A 103 -6.57 16.34 36.64
CA ASP A 103 -6.60 14.98 36.11
C ASP A 103 -5.19 14.52 35.66
N PRO A 104 -4.87 13.21 35.80
CA PRO A 104 -3.62 12.64 35.29
C PRO A 104 -3.49 12.82 33.77
N MET A 105 -2.28 13.09 33.31
CA MET A 105 -1.95 13.11 31.90
C MET A 105 -1.82 11.67 31.36
N ASN A 106 -2.50 11.35 30.28
CA ASN A 106 -2.33 10.10 29.58
C ASN A 106 -1.07 10.16 28.69
N VAL A 107 -0.20 9.16 28.83
CA VAL A 107 1.00 9.02 28.00
C VAL A 107 0.95 7.66 27.33
N ALA A 108 0.96 7.65 25.99
CA ALA A 108 1.13 6.45 25.19
C ALA A 108 2.46 6.50 24.46
N THR A 109 3.15 5.38 24.38
CA THR A 109 4.39 5.23 23.60
C THR A 109 4.47 3.84 23.01
N GLY A 110 5.18 3.69 21.89
CA GLY A 110 5.33 2.38 21.29
C GLY A 110 6.49 2.31 20.33
N LEU A 111 6.79 1.05 20.00
CA LEU A 111 7.79 0.66 19.01
C LEU A 111 7.14 -0.27 17.99
N GLU A 112 7.45 -0.07 16.73
CA GLU A 112 7.00 -0.92 15.65
C GLU A 112 8.20 -1.36 14.81
N TRP A 113 8.23 -2.63 14.46
CA TRP A 113 9.08 -3.15 13.40
C TRP A 113 8.19 -3.76 12.32
N ARG A 114 8.49 -3.46 11.04
CA ARG A 114 7.75 -3.98 9.90
C ARG A 114 8.70 -4.42 8.79
N GLU A 115 8.36 -5.53 8.14
CA GLU A 115 8.98 -5.99 6.90
C GLU A 115 7.89 -6.24 5.87
N GLU A 116 8.01 -5.57 4.73
CA GLU A 116 7.12 -5.73 3.59
C GLU A 116 7.90 -6.33 2.43
N SER A 117 7.32 -7.27 1.70
CA SER A 117 7.89 -7.77 0.46
C SER A 117 6.85 -7.81 -0.65
N PHE A 118 7.33 -7.62 -1.87
CA PHE A 118 6.57 -7.75 -3.10
C PHE A 118 7.31 -8.69 -4.03
N GLU A 119 6.64 -9.77 -4.45
CA GLU A 119 7.16 -10.79 -5.34
C GLU A 119 6.34 -10.83 -6.63
N ILE A 120 7.04 -10.90 -7.75
CA ILE A 120 6.47 -11.17 -9.07
C ILE A 120 6.86 -12.58 -9.46
N ILE A 121 5.88 -13.42 -9.76
CA ILE A 121 6.07 -14.76 -10.32
C ILE A 121 5.71 -14.71 -11.79
N SER A 122 6.63 -15.15 -12.67
CA SER A 122 6.38 -15.21 -14.11
C SER A 122 5.21 -16.14 -14.43
N GLY A 123 4.51 -15.80 -15.50
CA GLY A 123 3.49 -16.65 -16.09
C GLY A 123 4.08 -17.87 -16.80
N GLU A 124 3.20 -18.74 -17.29
CA GLU A 124 3.62 -19.82 -18.17
C GLU A 124 4.26 -19.27 -19.46
N GLN A 125 5.21 -20.00 -20.03
CA GLN A 125 5.96 -19.54 -21.20
C GLN A 125 5.05 -19.14 -22.37
N ALA A 126 3.96 -19.84 -22.57
CA ALA A 126 2.97 -19.56 -23.60
C ALA A 126 2.26 -18.21 -23.42
N SER A 127 2.28 -17.60 -22.23
CA SER A 127 1.64 -16.30 -21.98
C SER A 127 2.50 -15.09 -22.35
N TRP A 128 3.83 -15.25 -22.47
CA TRP A 128 4.76 -14.13 -22.65
C TRP A 128 5.81 -14.35 -23.74
N ALA A 129 6.13 -15.60 -24.13
CA ALA A 129 7.25 -15.87 -25.05
C ALA A 129 7.01 -15.32 -26.45
N GLN A 130 8.08 -14.89 -27.11
CA GLN A 130 8.02 -14.50 -28.51
C GLN A 130 7.80 -15.70 -29.42
N GLY A 131 6.71 -15.69 -30.20
CA GLY A 131 6.41 -16.73 -31.17
C GLY A 131 7.04 -16.45 -32.56
N PRO A 132 7.05 -17.45 -33.45
CA PRO A 132 7.68 -17.38 -34.77
C PRO A 132 7.04 -16.33 -35.70
N LEU A 133 5.80 -15.94 -35.48
CA LEU A 133 5.10 -14.94 -36.29
C LEU A 133 5.29 -13.50 -35.78
N ALA A 134 6.05 -13.30 -34.71
CA ALA A 134 6.31 -11.96 -34.18
C ALA A 134 6.97 -11.06 -35.24
N SER A 135 7.94 -11.58 -36.04
CA SER A 135 8.56 -10.87 -37.11
C SER A 135 7.64 -10.50 -38.30
N GLN A 136 6.45 -11.13 -38.36
CA GLN A 136 5.41 -10.80 -39.33
C GLN A 136 4.38 -9.79 -38.82
N GLY A 137 4.59 -9.28 -37.56
CA GLY A 137 3.75 -8.26 -37.02
C GLY A 137 2.69 -8.73 -36.03
N PHE A 138 2.72 -9.98 -35.63
CA PHE A 138 1.80 -10.48 -34.65
C PHE A 138 2.29 -10.17 -33.22
N THR A 139 1.35 -9.73 -32.37
CA THR A 139 1.63 -9.35 -30.98
C THR A 139 2.24 -10.52 -30.20
N VAL A 140 3.24 -10.23 -29.40
CA VAL A 140 3.91 -11.18 -28.50
C VAL A 140 3.11 -11.27 -27.18
N GLY A 141 3.03 -12.48 -26.66
CA GLY A 141 2.27 -12.78 -25.45
C GLY A 141 0.78 -13.02 -25.70
N SER A 142 0.07 -13.44 -24.69
CA SER A 142 -1.38 -13.64 -24.73
C SER A 142 -2.11 -12.31 -25.02
N HIS A 143 -3.06 -12.35 -25.95
CA HIS A 143 -3.79 -11.16 -26.38
C HIS A 143 -4.76 -10.69 -25.28
N GLY A 144 -4.70 -9.40 -25.02
CA GLY A 144 -5.44 -8.74 -23.93
C GLY A 144 -4.56 -8.39 -22.74
N PHE A 145 -3.70 -9.29 -22.32
CA PHE A 145 -2.68 -9.05 -21.31
C PHE A 145 -1.54 -10.08 -21.48
N ALA A 146 -0.36 -9.63 -21.80
CA ALA A 146 0.83 -10.49 -21.87
C ALA A 146 1.23 -10.92 -20.44
N GLY A 147 1.54 -12.21 -20.28
CA GLY A 147 2.01 -12.73 -19.01
C GLY A 147 3.34 -12.10 -18.58
N PHE A 148 3.61 -12.15 -17.28
CA PHE A 148 4.89 -11.68 -16.73
C PHE A 148 6.02 -12.57 -17.24
N SER A 149 7.03 -11.95 -17.86
CA SER A 149 8.22 -12.66 -18.32
C SER A 149 9.15 -13.00 -17.14
N PRO A 150 10.09 -13.96 -17.30
CA PRO A 150 11.11 -14.21 -16.29
C PRO A 150 11.98 -12.99 -15.95
N GLU A 151 12.10 -12.02 -16.87
CA GLU A 151 12.83 -10.76 -16.64
C GLU A 151 12.12 -9.87 -15.62
N SER A 152 10.80 -10.01 -15.50
CA SER A 152 9.98 -9.28 -14.51
C SER A 152 9.96 -9.98 -13.14
N GLN A 153 10.40 -11.24 -13.07
CA GLN A 153 10.34 -12.03 -11.85
C GLN A 153 11.37 -11.54 -10.82
N GLY A 154 10.94 -11.45 -9.57
CA GLY A 154 11.82 -11.09 -8.47
C GLY A 154 11.09 -10.84 -7.18
N ILE A 155 11.87 -10.77 -6.10
CA ILE A 155 11.39 -10.42 -4.77
C ILE A 155 12.13 -9.17 -4.32
N ASN A 156 11.39 -8.16 -3.93
CA ASN A 156 11.90 -6.94 -3.33
C ASN A 156 11.31 -6.79 -1.94
N SER A 157 12.08 -6.28 -1.00
CA SER A 157 11.63 -6.07 0.37
C SER A 157 12.09 -4.75 0.95
N ARG A 158 11.35 -4.29 1.94
CA ARG A 158 11.66 -3.09 2.72
C ARG A 158 11.38 -3.37 4.19
N ARG A 159 12.19 -2.79 5.06
CA ARG A 159 11.99 -2.78 6.51
C ARG A 159 11.79 -1.38 7.00
N SER A 160 11.00 -1.23 8.06
CA SER A 160 10.92 -0.02 8.83
C SER A 160 10.97 -0.30 10.33
N ILE A 161 11.45 0.71 11.08
CA ILE A 161 11.39 0.76 12.53
C ILE A 161 10.80 2.11 12.89
N ALA A 162 9.78 2.10 13.74
CA ALA A 162 9.13 3.31 14.21
C ALA A 162 9.09 3.38 15.73
N ALA A 163 9.10 4.62 16.24
CA ALA A 163 8.81 4.92 17.62
C ALA A 163 7.85 6.11 17.67
N TYR A 164 6.96 6.10 18.66
CA TYR A 164 6.05 7.22 18.88
C TYR A 164 5.87 7.53 20.36
N VAL A 165 5.46 8.76 20.61
CA VAL A 165 4.92 9.23 21.89
C VAL A 165 3.66 10.04 21.60
N ASP A 166 2.64 9.83 22.41
CA ASP A 166 1.37 10.56 22.42
C ASP A 166 1.07 10.97 23.85
N VAL A 167 0.70 12.23 24.06
CA VAL A 167 0.31 12.75 25.36
C VAL A 167 -1.01 13.49 25.23
N GLU A 168 -1.90 13.27 26.21
CA GLU A 168 -3.19 13.93 26.29
C GLU A 168 -3.47 14.33 27.74
N ALA A 169 -3.89 15.58 27.95
CA ALA A 169 -4.18 16.10 29.29
C ALA A 169 -5.30 17.14 29.29
N TYR A 170 -6.11 17.09 30.32
CA TYR A 170 -6.98 18.21 30.69
C TYR A 170 -6.13 19.28 31.38
N ILE A 171 -6.01 20.46 30.72
CA ILE A 171 -5.30 21.62 31.26
C ILE A 171 -6.21 22.36 32.26
N THR A 172 -7.50 22.31 32.03
CA THR A 172 -8.59 22.69 32.93
C THR A 172 -9.72 21.70 32.73
N ASP A 173 -10.74 21.69 33.59
CA ASP A 173 -11.92 20.81 33.49
C ASP A 173 -12.58 20.86 32.10
N ASP A 174 -12.48 21.98 31.40
CA ASP A 174 -13.13 22.24 30.12
C ASP A 174 -12.16 22.20 28.93
N PHE A 175 -10.84 22.09 29.14
CA PHE A 175 -9.85 22.22 28.08
C PHE A 175 -8.92 21.04 28.00
N LEU A 176 -9.14 20.19 27.00
CA LEU A 176 -8.33 19.01 26.67
C LEU A 176 -7.35 19.37 25.55
N VAL A 177 -6.08 19.00 25.70
CA VAL A 177 -5.06 19.10 24.66
C VAL A 177 -4.37 17.77 24.44
N GLY A 178 -3.94 17.51 23.21
CA GLY A 178 -3.16 16.35 22.87
C GLY A 178 -2.02 16.71 21.92
N ALA A 179 -0.89 15.99 22.05
CA ALA A 179 0.26 16.11 21.17
C ALA A 179 0.87 14.74 20.94
N ALA A 180 1.09 14.39 19.67
CA ALA A 180 1.77 13.16 19.27
C ALA A 180 2.94 13.45 18.36
N LEU A 181 3.99 12.63 18.49
CA LEU A 181 5.16 12.61 17.62
C LEU A 181 5.48 11.16 17.25
N ARG A 182 5.69 10.91 15.95
CA ARG A 182 6.13 9.62 15.42
C ARG A 182 7.35 9.81 14.53
N TYR A 183 8.39 9.05 14.81
CA TYR A 183 9.56 8.90 13.96
C TYR A 183 9.57 7.50 13.36
N GLU A 184 9.89 7.39 12.08
CA GLU A 184 9.98 6.11 11.39
C GLU A 184 11.16 6.12 10.40
N ASP A 185 12.00 5.08 10.44
CA ASP A 185 13.16 4.89 9.57
C ASP A 185 12.94 3.70 8.65
N PHE A 186 13.10 3.92 7.35
CA PHE A 186 12.91 2.95 6.29
C PHE A 186 14.21 2.57 5.62
N SER A 187 14.42 1.30 5.34
CA SER A 187 15.63 0.79 4.66
C SER A 187 15.76 1.24 3.20
N SER A 188 14.74 1.89 2.62
CA SER A 188 14.73 2.33 1.23
C SER A 188 15.01 3.83 1.07
N PHE A 189 14.16 4.71 1.58
CA PHE A 189 14.20 6.15 1.32
C PHE A 189 14.60 7.01 2.54
N GLY A 190 14.98 6.40 3.68
CA GLY A 190 15.37 7.11 4.88
C GLY A 190 14.22 7.27 5.88
N ASN A 191 14.14 8.41 6.55
CA ASN A 191 13.24 8.57 7.69
C ASN A 191 12.18 9.64 7.48
N THR A 192 11.10 9.53 8.27
CA THR A 192 10.03 10.52 8.36
C THR A 192 9.76 10.86 9.81
N THR A 193 9.35 12.12 10.04
CA THR A 193 8.90 12.58 11.36
C THR A 193 7.57 13.28 11.20
N ASN A 194 6.56 12.80 11.90
CA ASN A 194 5.21 13.32 11.82
C ASN A 194 4.70 13.68 13.21
N TYR A 195 3.86 14.69 13.27
CA TYR A 195 3.24 15.14 14.51
C TYR A 195 1.73 15.37 14.35
N LYS A 196 1.04 15.36 15.47
CA LYS A 196 -0.37 15.73 15.57
C LYS A 196 -0.57 16.56 16.83
N LEU A 197 -1.28 17.66 16.69
CA LEU A 197 -1.75 18.51 17.80
C LEU A 197 -3.26 18.51 17.79
N THR A 198 -3.87 18.38 18.95
CA THR A 198 -5.32 18.43 19.14
C THR A 198 -5.68 19.35 20.29
N ALA A 199 -6.82 19.99 20.19
CA ALA A 199 -7.42 20.77 21.26
C ALA A 199 -8.93 20.59 21.23
N GLN A 200 -9.55 20.47 22.40
CA GLN A 200 -10.99 20.47 22.60
C GLN A 200 -11.34 21.40 23.76
N TYR A 201 -12.31 22.26 23.56
CA TYR A 201 -12.79 23.18 24.55
C TYR A 201 -14.30 23.06 24.74
N GLN A 202 -14.72 22.73 25.94
CA GLN A 202 -16.12 22.68 26.37
C GLN A 202 -16.54 24.09 26.79
N VAL A 203 -17.40 24.75 25.99
CA VAL A 203 -17.86 26.13 26.24
C VAL A 203 -19.04 26.13 27.20
N THR A 204 -19.93 25.16 27.05
CA THR A 204 -21.08 24.91 27.94
C THR A 204 -21.29 23.41 28.00
N ASP A 205 -22.15 22.92 28.90
CA ASP A 205 -22.50 21.50 29.01
C ASP A 205 -23.00 20.90 27.68
N GLU A 206 -23.48 21.75 26.76
CA GLU A 206 -24.09 21.34 25.50
C GLU A 206 -23.21 21.61 24.27
N LEU A 207 -22.21 22.51 24.36
CA LEU A 207 -21.43 23.00 23.22
C LEU A 207 -19.93 22.84 23.45
N SER A 208 -19.28 22.15 22.55
CA SER A 208 -17.81 22.06 22.51
C SER A 208 -17.26 22.40 21.12
N PHE A 209 -16.02 22.90 21.10
CA PHE A 209 -15.23 23.09 19.90
C PHE A 209 -14.01 22.17 19.91
N ARG A 210 -13.60 21.75 18.73
CA ARG A 210 -12.40 20.95 18.53
C ARG A 210 -11.55 21.48 17.40
N ALA A 211 -10.23 21.33 17.50
CA ALA A 211 -9.29 21.67 16.45
C ALA A 211 -8.19 20.61 16.40
N SER A 212 -7.68 20.34 15.21
CA SER A 212 -6.51 19.50 15.03
C SER A 212 -5.63 20.01 13.90
N HIS A 213 -4.33 19.82 14.06
CA HIS A 213 -3.32 20.02 13.02
C HIS A 213 -2.38 18.82 13.02
N SER A 214 -2.10 18.25 11.84
CA SER A 214 -1.19 17.10 11.74
C SER A 214 -0.45 17.09 10.43
N THR A 215 0.74 16.51 10.45
CA THR A 215 1.43 16.04 9.26
C THR A 215 1.24 14.54 9.12
N GLY A 216 1.42 14.02 7.91
CA GLY A 216 1.38 12.60 7.62
C GLY A 216 2.21 12.31 6.37
N PHE A 217 2.46 11.05 6.11
CA PHE A 217 3.14 10.61 4.89
C PHE A 217 2.56 9.28 4.40
N ARG A 218 2.84 8.99 3.14
CA ARG A 218 2.61 7.68 2.56
C ARG A 218 3.86 7.21 1.85
N ALA A 219 4.48 6.16 2.38
CA ALA A 219 5.61 5.51 1.73
C ALA A 219 5.19 4.92 0.36
N PRO A 220 6.00 5.07 -0.71
CA PRO A 220 5.80 4.32 -1.94
C PRO A 220 5.72 2.83 -1.59
N THR A 221 4.80 2.08 -2.18
CA THR A 221 4.78 0.63 -1.92
C THR A 221 6.02 -0.05 -2.52
N VAL A 222 6.40 -1.21 -1.98
CA VAL A 222 7.51 -2.01 -2.55
C VAL A 222 7.21 -2.37 -4.01
N GLY A 223 5.94 -2.60 -4.36
CA GLY A 223 5.51 -2.82 -5.73
C GLY A 223 5.70 -1.59 -6.64
N GLN A 224 5.28 -0.39 -6.20
CA GLN A 224 5.48 0.85 -6.98
C GLN A 224 6.96 1.12 -7.27
N ALA A 225 7.82 0.86 -6.30
CA ALA A 225 9.26 1.10 -6.43
C ALA A 225 10.00 0.07 -7.31
N ASN A 226 9.41 -1.13 -7.54
CA ASN A 226 10.14 -2.25 -8.13
C ASN A 226 9.38 -2.99 -9.25
N VAL A 227 8.18 -2.53 -9.64
CA VAL A 227 7.41 -3.20 -10.69
C VAL A 227 8.13 -3.13 -12.05
N VAL A 228 8.21 -4.27 -12.70
CA VAL A 228 8.63 -4.39 -14.12
C VAL A 228 7.47 -5.02 -14.88
N ASN A 229 7.00 -4.34 -15.92
CA ASN A 229 6.01 -4.89 -16.83
C ASN A 229 6.40 -4.55 -18.27
N THR A 230 6.56 -5.57 -19.08
CA THR A 230 7.00 -5.40 -20.49
C THR A 230 5.90 -5.89 -21.43
N GLN A 231 5.65 -5.13 -22.47
CA GLN A 231 4.72 -5.48 -23.54
C GLN A 231 5.40 -5.29 -24.90
N THR A 232 5.28 -6.24 -25.79
CA THR A 232 5.80 -6.14 -27.17
C THR A 232 4.64 -5.87 -28.12
N SER A 233 4.71 -4.75 -28.82
CA SER A 233 3.70 -4.32 -29.79
C SER A 233 4.35 -4.04 -31.15
N LEU A 234 3.60 -4.27 -32.23
CA LEU A 234 4.04 -3.85 -33.56
C LEU A 234 3.61 -2.41 -33.82
N VAL A 235 4.57 -1.52 -34.07
CA VAL A 235 4.35 -0.12 -34.42
C VAL A 235 5.04 0.17 -35.72
N ASN A 236 4.29 0.61 -36.75
CA ASN A 236 4.80 0.93 -38.09
C ASN A 236 5.61 -0.20 -38.77
N GLY A 237 5.30 -1.47 -38.48
CA GLY A 237 5.98 -2.63 -39.06
C GLY A 237 7.22 -3.09 -38.27
N GLU A 238 7.55 -2.45 -37.19
CA GLU A 238 8.63 -2.85 -36.26
C GLU A 238 8.07 -3.32 -34.91
N LEU A 239 8.69 -4.34 -34.35
CA LEU A 239 8.38 -4.80 -33.00
C LEU A 239 9.01 -3.83 -31.98
N ILE A 240 8.17 -3.12 -31.25
CA ILE A 240 8.60 -2.21 -30.19
C ILE A 240 8.25 -2.85 -28.85
N GLN A 241 9.24 -2.94 -27.98
CA GLN A 241 9.05 -3.31 -26.60
C GLN A 241 8.79 -2.06 -25.77
N SER A 242 7.58 -1.97 -25.20
CA SER A 242 7.21 -0.96 -24.23
C SER A 242 7.30 -1.59 -22.84
N ALA A 243 7.81 -0.85 -21.88
CA ALA A 243 7.93 -1.35 -20.52
C ALA A 243 7.63 -0.26 -19.49
N THR A 244 7.05 -0.68 -18.39
CA THR A 244 7.09 0.07 -17.13
C THR A 244 8.28 -0.46 -16.34
N TYR A 245 9.24 0.41 -16.06
CA TYR A 245 10.41 0.08 -15.26
C TYR A 245 10.40 0.81 -13.93
N PRO A 246 11.04 0.25 -12.89
CA PRO A 246 11.32 0.99 -11.66
C PRO A 246 12.03 2.32 -11.96
N PRO A 247 11.79 3.37 -11.20
CA PRO A 247 12.45 4.66 -11.43
C PRO A 247 13.98 4.57 -11.37
N THR A 248 14.54 3.64 -10.60
CA THR A 248 15.99 3.39 -10.47
C THR A 248 16.57 2.49 -11.58
N HIS A 249 15.73 1.97 -12.49
CA HIS A 249 16.22 1.18 -13.62
C HIS A 249 17.11 2.03 -14.54
N PRO A 250 18.20 1.48 -15.14
CA PRO A 250 19.12 2.25 -15.99
C PRO A 250 18.44 3.03 -17.11
N VAL A 251 17.38 2.50 -17.71
CA VAL A 251 16.59 3.19 -18.75
C VAL A 251 15.83 4.36 -18.16
N SER A 252 15.15 4.16 -17.01
CA SER A 252 14.40 5.22 -16.32
C SER A 252 15.34 6.34 -15.86
N ALA A 253 16.51 5.99 -15.32
CA ALA A 253 17.52 6.97 -14.89
C ALA A 253 18.01 7.87 -16.03
N GLN A 254 18.13 7.34 -17.26
CA GLN A 254 18.47 8.15 -18.44
C GLN A 254 17.36 9.15 -18.83
N LEU A 255 16.13 8.86 -18.45
CA LEU A 255 14.95 9.70 -18.67
C LEU A 255 14.64 10.63 -17.49
N GLY A 256 15.50 10.66 -16.47
CA GLY A 256 15.32 11.49 -15.28
C GLY A 256 14.61 10.79 -14.11
N GLY A 257 14.47 9.47 -14.18
CA GLY A 257 13.95 8.67 -13.06
C GLY A 257 14.87 8.75 -11.83
N VAL A 258 14.27 8.97 -10.68
CA VAL A 258 14.93 9.03 -9.36
C VAL A 258 14.24 8.07 -8.39
N GLU A 259 14.91 7.73 -7.30
CA GLU A 259 14.28 6.94 -6.25
C GLU A 259 13.00 7.62 -5.75
N LEU A 260 11.95 6.83 -5.51
CA LEU A 260 10.68 7.37 -5.05
C LEU A 260 10.81 7.85 -3.60
N GLU A 261 10.35 9.06 -3.36
CA GLU A 261 10.20 9.66 -2.05
C GLU A 261 8.77 9.46 -1.51
N PRO A 262 8.54 9.59 -0.19
CA PRO A 262 7.21 9.54 0.38
C PRO A 262 6.33 10.68 -0.12
N GLU A 263 5.05 10.39 -0.34
CA GLU A 263 4.03 11.43 -0.43
C GLU A 263 3.85 12.07 0.96
N GLU A 264 3.78 13.38 1.05
CA GLU A 264 3.61 14.09 2.30
C GLU A 264 2.21 14.72 2.38
N SER A 265 1.70 14.86 3.59
CA SER A 265 0.42 15.54 3.81
C SER A 265 0.45 16.46 5.01
N THR A 266 -0.32 17.55 4.90
CA THR A 266 -0.64 18.44 6.00
C THR A 266 -2.15 18.54 6.11
N SER A 267 -2.66 18.36 7.32
CA SER A 267 -4.09 18.38 7.61
C SER A 267 -4.40 19.39 8.71
N PHE A 268 -5.45 20.16 8.50
CA PHE A 268 -6.04 21.05 9.49
C PHE A 268 -7.54 20.81 9.54
N ALA A 269 -8.10 20.71 10.75
CA ALA A 269 -9.54 20.58 10.96
C ALA A 269 -9.99 21.38 12.17
N VAL A 270 -11.19 21.97 12.06
CA VAL A 270 -11.93 22.58 13.18
C VAL A 270 -13.37 22.11 13.15
N GLY A 271 -13.95 21.91 14.31
CA GLY A 271 -15.32 21.45 14.42
C GLY A 271 -16.03 21.97 15.66
N ALA A 272 -17.34 21.86 15.63
CA ALA A 272 -18.23 22.15 16.75
C ALA A 272 -19.16 20.95 16.97
N VAL A 273 -19.41 20.64 18.24
CA VAL A 273 -20.35 19.60 18.67
C VAL A 273 -21.38 20.26 19.57
N TYR A 274 -22.64 20.08 19.26
CA TYR A 274 -23.76 20.52 20.06
C TYR A 274 -24.63 19.32 20.44
N GLN A 275 -24.91 19.16 21.73
CA GLN A 275 -25.77 18.10 22.25
C GLN A 275 -26.71 18.68 23.33
N SER A 276 -28.00 18.55 23.10
CA SER A 276 -29.02 18.95 24.08
C SER A 276 -30.16 17.94 24.10
N GLY A 277 -30.32 17.23 25.21
CA GLY A 277 -31.24 16.11 25.31
C GLY A 277 -30.96 15.06 24.27
N ASP A 278 -31.98 14.71 23.46
CA ASP A 278 -31.87 13.72 22.37
C ASP A 278 -31.34 14.34 21.06
N PHE A 279 -31.09 15.64 20.99
CA PHE A 279 -30.58 16.30 19.79
C PHE A 279 -29.06 16.34 19.81
N PHE A 280 -28.45 15.84 18.73
CA PHE A 280 -27.01 15.83 18.50
C PHE A 280 -26.67 16.40 17.11
N MET A 281 -25.73 17.32 17.04
CA MET A 281 -25.24 17.90 15.80
C MET A 281 -23.73 18.07 15.84
N THR A 282 -23.04 17.71 14.75
CA THR A 282 -21.63 18.07 14.53
C THR A 282 -21.45 18.82 13.22
N VAL A 283 -20.53 19.77 13.21
CA VAL A 283 -20.09 20.47 12.01
C VAL A 283 -18.58 20.50 12.02
N ASP A 284 -17.96 20.00 10.93
CA ASP A 284 -16.50 19.99 10.77
C ASP A 284 -16.11 20.65 9.45
N ILE A 285 -15.06 21.46 9.49
CA ILE A 285 -14.39 22.05 8.33
C ILE A 285 -12.96 21.58 8.36
N TYR A 286 -12.47 21.07 7.23
CA TYR A 286 -11.11 20.59 7.12
C TYR A 286 -10.44 21.00 5.82
N ASN A 287 -9.10 21.05 5.85
CA ASN A 287 -8.25 21.20 4.69
C ASN A 287 -7.15 20.12 4.76
N ILE A 288 -6.97 19.37 3.68
CA ILE A 288 -5.92 18.38 3.54
C ILE A 288 -5.17 18.68 2.26
N GLU A 289 -3.87 18.93 2.38
CA GLU A 289 -2.94 19.09 1.27
C GLU A 289 -2.04 17.86 1.18
N VAL A 290 -1.89 17.31 -0.03
CA VAL A 290 -1.00 16.18 -0.30
C VAL A 290 -0.05 16.59 -1.40
N THR A 291 1.25 16.49 -1.13
CA THR A 291 2.36 16.82 -2.04
C THR A 291 3.16 15.59 -2.43
N ASP A 292 4.05 15.74 -3.40
CA ASP A 292 5.01 14.72 -3.85
C ASP A 292 4.36 13.38 -4.24
N ARG A 293 3.16 13.47 -4.87
CA ARG A 293 2.37 12.29 -5.22
C ARG A 293 3.08 11.43 -6.26
N VAL A 294 3.20 10.15 -5.95
CA VAL A 294 3.73 9.14 -6.88
C VAL A 294 2.77 8.97 -8.06
N ALA A 295 3.28 9.21 -9.28
CA ALA A 295 2.53 9.06 -10.52
C ALA A 295 3.37 8.28 -11.53
N GLN A 296 2.69 7.61 -12.47
CA GLN A 296 3.34 7.01 -13.64
C GLN A 296 3.35 8.05 -14.77
N THR A 297 4.50 8.23 -15.40
CA THR A 297 4.70 9.12 -16.55
C THR A 297 5.03 8.34 -17.82
#